data_4b06a3941c0275501d57b601087c2ab9
#
_entry.id   4b06a3941c0275501d57b601087c2ab9
#
_cell.length_a   1.000
_cell.length_b   1.000
_cell.length_c   1.000
_cell.angle_alpha   90.00
_cell.angle_beta   90.00
_cell.angle_gamma   90.00
#
_symmetry.space_group_name_H-M   'P 1'
#
loop_
_entity.id
_entity.type
_entity.pdbx_description
1 polymer ?
#
loop_
_entity_poly.entity_id
_entity_poly.type
_entity_poly.pdbx_seq_one_letter_code
_entity_poly.pdbx_strand_id
1 'polypeptide(L)'
;MTPEEFQTRIKEMREQFGELFDRYGLTIVGNVAVSWFKMNFQNQAWGRVKWKEVQRREPGSKAYKYNAKHHPARTTRMILTGDTGDLGRSIEIKEAANGTVTIWTNPSAFGSKEPYGRVHNEGLRAGRGKGFTMPRRQFMGEHPELDDLIVKKLEEKLKQISQS
;
A
#
# COMPACT_ATOMS: atom_id res chain seq x y z
N MET A 1 16.56 -7.65 2.74
CA MET A 1 16.83 -8.52 1.57
C MET A 1 17.05 -7.65 0.35
N THR A 2 18.03 -7.95 -0.50
CA THR A 2 18.21 -7.27 -1.79
C THR A 2 17.23 -7.83 -2.83
N PRO A 3 16.98 -7.14 -3.96
CA PRO A 3 16.14 -7.67 -5.03
C PRO A 3 16.65 -9.00 -5.61
N GLU A 4 17.97 -9.16 -5.72
CA GLU A 4 18.60 -10.38 -6.21
C GLU A 4 18.41 -11.55 -5.22
N GLU A 5 18.58 -11.29 -3.93
CA GLU A 5 18.31 -12.28 -2.88
C GLU A 5 16.84 -12.71 -2.87
N PHE A 6 15.93 -11.75 -3.05
CA PHE A 6 14.50 -12.03 -3.16
C PHE A 6 14.20 -12.95 -4.35
N GLN A 7 14.70 -12.63 -5.54
CA GLN A 7 14.50 -13.47 -6.73
C GLN A 7 15.06 -14.89 -6.55
N THR A 8 16.23 -14.99 -5.95
CA THR A 8 16.87 -16.29 -5.65
C THR A 8 15.98 -17.12 -4.72
N ARG A 9 15.47 -16.54 -3.65
CA ARG A 9 14.59 -17.22 -2.70
C ARG A 9 13.26 -17.65 -3.33
N ILE A 10 12.67 -16.84 -4.18
CA ILE A 10 11.45 -17.20 -4.92
C ILE A 10 11.71 -18.40 -5.86
N LYS A 11 12.85 -18.41 -6.57
CA LYS A 11 13.24 -19.53 -7.43
C LYS A 11 13.43 -20.83 -6.63
N GLU A 12 14.18 -20.79 -5.52
CA GLU A 12 14.37 -21.92 -4.64
C GLU A 12 13.04 -22.50 -4.12
N MET A 13 12.11 -21.64 -3.71
CA MET A 13 10.79 -22.07 -3.25
C MET A 13 9.96 -22.69 -4.39
N ARG A 14 10.05 -22.15 -5.61
CA ARG A 14 9.38 -22.75 -6.77
C ARG A 14 9.94 -24.14 -7.08
N GLU A 15 11.25 -24.33 -7.00
CA GLU A 15 11.89 -25.64 -7.17
C GLU A 15 11.48 -26.61 -6.06
N GLN A 16 11.41 -26.15 -4.82
CA GLN A 16 11.05 -26.97 -3.65
C GLN A 16 9.58 -27.41 -3.63
N PHE A 17 8.65 -26.52 -3.98
CA PHE A 17 7.21 -26.75 -3.84
C PHE A 17 6.50 -27.07 -5.15
N GLY A 18 7.16 -26.90 -6.31
CA GLY A 18 6.65 -27.30 -7.63
C GLY A 18 5.23 -26.82 -7.90
N GLU A 19 4.30 -27.75 -8.16
CA GLU A 19 2.90 -27.45 -8.50
C GLU A 19 2.16 -26.64 -7.43
N LEU A 20 2.49 -26.80 -6.15
CA LEU A 20 1.88 -25.98 -5.09
C LEU A 20 2.25 -24.51 -5.21
N PHE A 21 3.52 -24.24 -5.57
CA PHE A 21 3.96 -22.88 -5.85
C PHE A 21 3.23 -22.29 -7.06
N ASP A 22 3.13 -23.05 -8.16
CA ASP A 22 2.46 -22.59 -9.38
C ASP A 22 0.96 -22.32 -9.14
N ARG A 23 0.31 -23.12 -8.27
CA ARG A 23 -1.11 -22.99 -7.96
C ARG A 23 -1.43 -21.86 -6.98
N TYR A 24 -0.64 -21.70 -5.94
CA TYR A 24 -0.96 -20.81 -4.81
C TYR A 24 -0.01 -19.65 -4.63
N GLY A 25 1.24 -19.74 -5.14
CA GLY A 25 2.30 -18.80 -4.85
C GLY A 25 1.94 -17.34 -5.18
N LEU A 26 1.44 -17.08 -6.39
CA LEU A 26 1.07 -15.71 -6.81
C LEU A 26 -0.05 -15.12 -5.94
N THR A 27 -1.04 -15.93 -5.57
CA THR A 27 -2.14 -15.48 -4.70
C THR A 27 -1.63 -15.15 -3.30
N ILE A 28 -0.74 -15.98 -2.75
CA ILE A 28 -0.13 -15.73 -1.44
C ILE A 28 0.67 -14.43 -1.47
N VAL A 29 1.55 -14.27 -2.46
CA VAL A 29 2.36 -13.05 -2.65
C VAL A 29 1.46 -11.82 -2.73
N GLY A 30 0.43 -11.86 -3.58
CA GLY A 30 -0.52 -10.74 -3.74
C GLY A 30 -1.23 -10.37 -2.45
N ASN A 31 -1.73 -11.35 -1.71
CA ASN A 31 -2.44 -11.13 -0.46
C ASN A 31 -1.53 -10.55 0.63
N VAL A 32 -0.28 -11.01 0.71
CA VAL A 32 0.72 -10.46 1.64
C VAL A 32 1.01 -9.01 1.31
N ALA A 33 1.27 -8.69 0.04
CA ALA A 33 1.57 -7.35 -0.40
C ALA A 33 0.39 -6.38 -0.20
N VAL A 34 -0.83 -6.77 -0.57
CA VAL A 34 -2.04 -5.96 -0.33
C VAL A 34 -2.23 -5.68 1.16
N SER A 35 -2.06 -6.69 2.01
CA SER A 35 -2.19 -6.53 3.46
C SER A 35 -1.13 -5.57 4.02
N TRP A 36 0.11 -5.69 3.56
CA TRP A 36 1.21 -4.80 3.97
C TRP A 36 0.99 -3.36 3.51
N PHE A 37 0.52 -3.13 2.26
CA PHE A 37 0.19 -1.80 1.76
C PHE A 37 -0.95 -1.15 2.57
N LYS A 38 -1.99 -1.91 2.90
CA LYS A 38 -3.10 -1.42 3.75
C LYS A 38 -2.63 -1.07 5.17
N MET A 39 -1.68 -1.82 5.71
CA MET A 39 -1.11 -1.57 7.03
C MET A 39 -0.35 -0.23 7.09
N ASN A 40 0.24 0.25 5.99
CA ASN A 40 0.89 1.55 5.92
C ASN A 40 -0.08 2.72 6.25
N PHE A 41 -1.38 2.57 5.92
CA PHE A 41 -2.41 3.56 6.31
C PHE A 41 -2.67 3.55 7.81
N GLN A 42 -2.70 2.38 8.44
CA GLN A 42 -2.87 2.26 9.90
C GLN A 42 -1.65 2.82 10.63
N ASN A 43 -0.46 2.51 10.15
CA ASN A 43 0.80 2.97 10.73
C ASN A 43 1.12 4.43 10.39
N GLN A 44 0.46 5.04 9.42
CA GLN A 44 0.73 6.39 8.90
C GLN A 44 2.20 6.54 8.47
N ALA A 45 2.71 5.50 7.78
CA ALA A 45 4.12 5.35 7.47
C ALA A 45 4.32 4.57 6.16
N TRP A 46 5.50 4.63 5.61
CA TRP A 46 6.04 3.72 4.61
C TRP A 46 7.13 2.86 5.28
N GLY A 47 6.80 1.61 5.55
CA GLY A 47 7.61 0.80 6.46
C GLY A 47 7.74 1.49 7.83
N ARG A 48 8.96 1.85 8.22
CA ARG A 48 9.23 2.54 9.49
C ARG A 48 9.27 4.06 9.37
N VAL A 49 9.23 4.62 8.15
CA VAL A 49 9.34 6.06 7.91
C VAL A 49 7.95 6.70 7.96
N LYS A 50 7.69 7.49 8.98
CA LYS A 50 6.41 8.20 9.14
C LYS A 50 6.15 9.16 7.99
N TRP A 51 4.90 9.23 7.54
CA TRP A 51 4.48 10.22 6.56
C TRP A 51 4.57 11.63 7.13
N LYS A 52 4.90 12.58 6.23
CA LYS A 52 4.87 14.00 6.58
C LYS A 52 3.47 14.38 7.08
N GLU A 53 3.42 15.08 8.23
CA GLU A 53 2.19 15.52 8.88
C GLU A 53 1.37 16.44 7.95
N VAL A 54 0.10 16.51 8.20
CA VAL A 54 -0.84 17.34 7.45
C VAL A 54 -1.22 18.59 8.24
N GLN A 55 -1.24 19.75 7.58
CA GLN A 55 -1.51 21.03 8.21
C GLN A 55 -2.81 21.06 9.02
N ARG A 56 -3.84 20.31 8.60
CA ARG A 56 -5.12 20.25 9.35
C ARG A 56 -5.00 19.61 10.75
N ARG A 57 -3.86 18.95 11.06
CA ARG A 57 -3.55 18.35 12.36
C ARG A 57 -2.52 19.14 13.15
N GLU A 58 -1.95 20.19 12.57
CA GLU A 58 -0.96 21.08 13.20
C GLU A 58 -1.67 22.26 13.87
N PRO A 59 -1.79 22.34 15.20
CA PRO A 59 -2.62 23.32 15.92
C PRO A 59 -2.35 24.79 15.56
N GLY A 60 -1.13 25.15 15.18
CA GLY A 60 -0.75 26.50 14.78
C GLY A 60 -1.16 26.91 13.37
N SER A 61 -1.49 25.95 12.49
CA SER A 61 -1.74 26.19 11.09
C SER A 61 -3.11 26.84 10.83
N LYS A 62 -3.21 27.57 9.69
CA LYS A 62 -4.50 28.12 9.22
C LYS A 62 -5.51 27.00 8.95
N ALA A 63 -5.05 25.89 8.36
CA ALA A 63 -5.88 24.74 8.05
C ALA A 63 -6.45 24.07 9.32
N TYR A 64 -5.67 23.96 10.38
CA TYR A 64 -6.14 23.46 11.67
C TYR A 64 -7.23 24.38 12.25
N LYS A 65 -6.94 25.69 12.34
CA LYS A 65 -7.89 26.68 12.90
C LYS A 65 -9.22 26.66 12.16
N TYR A 66 -9.21 26.61 10.83
CA TYR A 66 -10.41 26.49 10.00
C TYR A 66 -11.18 25.20 10.30
N ASN A 67 -10.47 24.04 10.27
CA ASN A 67 -11.11 22.74 10.49
C ASN A 67 -11.63 22.58 11.92
N ALA A 68 -10.90 23.06 12.93
CA ALA A 68 -11.36 23.02 14.33
C ALA A 68 -12.70 23.72 14.52
N LYS A 69 -12.94 24.82 13.77
CA LYS A 69 -14.20 25.56 13.81
C LYS A 69 -15.31 24.91 12.98
N HIS A 70 -15.02 24.41 11.79
CA HIS A 70 -16.04 24.01 10.81
C HIS A 70 -16.16 22.48 10.62
N HIS A 71 -15.09 21.73 10.86
CA HIS A 71 -15.01 20.29 10.63
C HIS A 71 -14.10 19.61 11.68
N PRO A 72 -14.43 19.66 12.98
CA PRO A 72 -13.51 19.27 14.06
C PRO A 72 -12.96 17.84 13.92
N ALA A 73 -13.75 16.89 13.43
CA ALA A 73 -13.30 15.53 13.19
C ALA A 73 -12.11 15.41 12.21
N ARG A 74 -11.90 16.40 11.35
CA ARG A 74 -10.76 16.41 10.42
C ARG A 74 -9.44 16.72 11.08
N THR A 75 -9.43 17.35 12.24
CA THR A 75 -8.19 17.70 12.96
C THR A 75 -7.49 16.50 13.58
N THR A 76 -8.19 15.39 13.78
CA THR A 76 -7.66 14.14 14.35
C THR A 76 -7.62 13.00 13.35
N ARG A 77 -8.31 13.15 12.21
CA ARG A 77 -8.41 12.10 11.21
C ARG A 77 -7.04 11.70 10.66
N MET A 78 -6.85 10.40 10.48
CA MET A 78 -5.63 9.82 9.91
C MET A 78 -5.31 10.37 8.51
N ILE A 79 -4.03 10.39 8.15
CA ILE A 79 -3.55 10.87 6.84
C ILE A 79 -4.02 9.89 5.75
N LEU A 80 -4.40 10.41 4.58
CA LEU A 80 -4.87 9.66 3.41
C LEU A 80 -6.16 8.83 3.61
N THR A 81 -6.85 8.95 4.73
CA THR A 81 -8.10 8.20 4.93
C THR A 81 -9.33 8.94 4.38
N GLY A 82 -9.24 10.26 4.17
CA GLY A 82 -10.40 11.06 3.74
C GLY A 82 -11.58 10.92 4.72
N ASP A 83 -12.80 11.09 4.23
CA ASP A 83 -14.02 10.87 5.01
C ASP A 83 -14.43 9.39 5.05
N THR A 84 -14.01 8.61 4.06
CA THR A 84 -14.50 7.25 3.77
C THR A 84 -13.42 6.17 3.88
N GLY A 85 -12.14 6.52 3.83
CA GLY A 85 -11.03 5.55 3.80
C GLY A 85 -10.86 4.83 2.46
N ASP A 86 -11.47 5.36 1.39
CA ASP A 86 -11.54 4.69 0.08
C ASP A 86 -10.17 4.33 -0.48
N LEU A 87 -9.17 5.21 -0.34
CA LEU A 87 -7.85 4.96 -0.89
C LEU A 87 -7.21 3.68 -0.33
N GLY A 88 -7.23 3.50 0.98
CA GLY A 88 -6.69 2.29 1.61
C GLY A 88 -7.51 1.04 1.26
N ARG A 89 -8.85 1.16 1.16
CA ARG A 89 -9.72 0.06 0.78
C ARG A 89 -9.61 -0.34 -0.69
N SER A 90 -9.30 0.62 -1.57
CA SER A 90 -9.19 0.39 -3.01
C SER A 90 -7.97 -0.44 -3.44
N ILE A 91 -7.04 -0.70 -2.53
CA ILE A 91 -5.85 -1.50 -2.82
C ILE A 91 -6.24 -2.96 -2.92
N GLU A 92 -6.03 -3.56 -4.09
CA GLU A 92 -6.37 -4.96 -4.36
C GLU A 92 -5.48 -5.56 -5.44
N ILE A 93 -5.53 -6.88 -5.59
CA ILE A 93 -4.89 -7.59 -6.70
C ILE A 93 -5.72 -7.33 -7.95
N LYS A 94 -5.11 -6.72 -8.97
CA LYS A 94 -5.71 -6.58 -10.30
C LYS A 94 -5.61 -7.88 -11.09
N GLU A 95 -4.45 -8.50 -11.04
CA GLU A 95 -4.13 -9.70 -11.79
C GLU A 95 -3.03 -10.51 -11.08
N ALA A 96 -3.13 -11.83 -11.14
CA ALA A 96 -2.12 -12.75 -10.67
C ALA A 96 -1.97 -13.87 -11.72
N ALA A 97 -1.12 -13.67 -12.71
CA ALA A 97 -0.92 -14.58 -13.83
C ALA A 97 0.49 -14.46 -14.39
N ASN A 98 0.92 -15.49 -15.14
CA ASN A 98 2.20 -15.50 -15.88
C ASN A 98 3.42 -15.14 -15.01
N GLY A 99 3.44 -15.63 -13.76
CA GLY A 99 4.55 -15.33 -12.82
C GLY A 99 4.54 -13.92 -12.25
N THR A 100 3.50 -13.12 -12.51
CA THR A 100 3.41 -11.71 -12.09
C THR A 100 2.15 -11.46 -11.27
N VAL A 101 2.30 -10.64 -10.24
CA VAL A 101 1.16 -10.09 -9.48
C VAL A 101 1.11 -8.59 -9.69
N THR A 102 0.00 -8.10 -10.23
CA THR A 102 -0.26 -6.67 -10.38
C THR A 102 -1.21 -6.22 -9.27
N ILE A 103 -0.77 -5.25 -8.47
CA ILE A 103 -1.58 -4.62 -7.42
C ILE A 103 -1.85 -3.18 -7.81
N TRP A 104 -3.07 -2.72 -7.61
CA TRP A 104 -3.47 -1.38 -7.97
C TRP A 104 -4.42 -0.75 -6.93
N THR A 105 -4.74 0.51 -7.12
CA THR A 105 -5.88 1.16 -6.47
C THR A 105 -7.07 1.10 -7.41
N ASN A 106 -8.09 0.32 -7.07
CA ASN A 106 -9.27 0.14 -7.93
C ASN A 106 -10.01 1.47 -8.13
N PRO A 107 -10.11 1.99 -9.37
CA PRO A 107 -10.78 3.25 -9.66
C PRO A 107 -12.26 3.27 -9.24
N SER A 108 -12.94 2.13 -9.29
CA SER A 108 -14.36 2.00 -8.92
C SER A 108 -14.65 2.39 -7.47
N ALA A 109 -13.65 2.30 -6.59
CA ALA A 109 -13.77 2.74 -5.19
C ALA A 109 -13.95 4.26 -5.03
N PHE A 110 -13.67 5.04 -6.08
CA PHE A 110 -13.74 6.51 -6.05
C PHE A 110 -14.97 7.08 -6.75
N GLY A 111 -15.87 6.22 -7.25
CA GLY A 111 -17.01 6.61 -8.06
C GLY A 111 -16.56 7.32 -9.35
N SER A 112 -17.13 8.49 -9.65
CA SER A 112 -16.77 9.31 -10.82
C SER A 112 -15.52 10.19 -10.63
N LYS A 113 -14.82 10.08 -9.50
CA LYS A 113 -13.66 10.91 -9.20
C LYS A 113 -12.39 10.27 -9.74
N GLU A 114 -11.47 11.10 -10.24
CA GLU A 114 -10.15 10.66 -10.63
C GLU A 114 -9.41 10.01 -9.46
N PRO A 115 -8.79 8.83 -9.65
CA PRO A 115 -8.01 8.19 -8.61
C PRO A 115 -6.81 9.05 -8.21
N TYR A 116 -6.82 9.53 -6.98
CA TYR A 116 -5.76 10.40 -6.46
C TYR A 116 -4.60 9.63 -5.80
N GLY A 117 -4.66 8.31 -5.77
CA GLY A 117 -3.66 7.46 -5.14
C GLY A 117 -2.25 7.72 -5.64
N ARG A 118 -2.06 7.76 -6.96
CA ARG A 118 -0.76 8.00 -7.58
C ARG A 118 -0.14 9.35 -7.19
N VAL A 119 -0.97 10.40 -7.13
CA VAL A 119 -0.52 11.75 -6.75
C VAL A 119 0.10 11.76 -5.35
N HIS A 120 -0.50 11.05 -4.40
CA HIS A 120 0.02 10.93 -3.04
C HIS A 120 1.21 9.97 -2.96
N ASN A 121 1.15 8.83 -3.66
CA ASN A 121 2.21 7.83 -3.63
C ASN A 121 3.54 8.38 -4.17
N GLU A 122 3.48 9.15 -5.24
CA GLU A 122 4.66 9.67 -5.96
C GLU A 122 4.98 11.14 -5.61
N GLY A 123 4.08 11.85 -4.94
CA GLY A 123 4.25 13.28 -4.64
C GLY A 123 4.13 14.16 -5.87
N LEU A 124 3.15 13.89 -6.71
CA LEU A 124 2.94 14.61 -7.96
C LEU A 124 2.21 15.95 -7.76
N ARG A 125 2.16 16.73 -8.83
CA ARG A 125 1.43 18.00 -8.84
C ARG A 125 -0.08 17.76 -8.81
N ALA A 126 -0.77 18.54 -7.98
CA ALA A 126 -2.22 18.49 -7.78
C ALA A 126 -2.82 19.88 -7.72
N GLY A 127 -4.16 19.96 -7.81
CA GLY A 127 -4.93 21.20 -7.75
C GLY A 127 -5.18 21.84 -9.11
N ARG A 128 -6.07 22.83 -9.13
CA ARG A 128 -6.42 23.60 -10.35
C ARG A 128 -5.49 24.81 -10.51
N GLY A 129 -5.39 25.34 -11.73
CA GLY A 129 -4.57 26.50 -12.05
C GLY A 129 -3.09 26.26 -11.81
N LYS A 130 -2.44 27.10 -10.99
CA LYS A 130 -1.02 26.93 -10.65
C LYS A 130 -0.73 25.64 -9.92
N GLY A 131 -1.74 25.04 -9.27
CA GLY A 131 -1.59 23.81 -8.49
C GLY A 131 -0.53 23.91 -7.38
N PHE A 132 -0.21 22.75 -6.79
CA PHE A 132 0.88 22.62 -5.82
C PHE A 132 1.46 21.21 -5.90
N THR A 133 2.70 21.03 -5.46
CA THR A 133 3.30 19.70 -5.34
C THR A 133 2.84 19.03 -4.06
N MET A 134 2.19 17.86 -4.21
CA MET A 134 1.73 17.08 -3.07
C MET A 134 2.93 16.49 -2.32
N PRO A 135 3.00 16.56 -1.01
CA PRO A 135 4.01 15.82 -0.26
C PRO A 135 3.91 14.32 -0.57
N ARG A 136 5.01 13.69 -0.94
CA ARG A 136 5.06 12.24 -1.16
C ARG A 136 4.69 11.51 0.14
N ARG A 137 3.70 10.65 0.04
CA ARG A 137 3.26 9.74 1.09
C ARG A 137 3.08 8.37 0.46
N GLN A 138 4.21 7.72 0.24
CA GLN A 138 4.25 6.41 -0.39
C GLN A 138 3.50 5.40 0.47
N PHE A 139 2.69 4.56 -0.17
CA PHE A 139 1.95 3.49 0.47
C PHE A 139 1.98 2.18 -0.33
N MET A 140 2.45 2.24 -1.58
CA MET A 140 2.67 1.08 -2.47
C MET A 140 4.02 1.20 -3.18
N GLY A 141 4.65 0.07 -3.47
CA GLY A 141 5.91 -0.02 -4.18
C GLY A 141 6.82 -1.09 -3.59
N GLU A 142 8.05 -1.12 -4.04
CA GLU A 142 9.09 -2.04 -3.54
C GLU A 142 9.59 -1.59 -2.18
N HIS A 143 9.80 -2.56 -1.27
CA HIS A 143 10.35 -2.32 0.06
C HIS A 143 10.99 -3.57 0.63
N PRO A 144 12.24 -3.52 1.14
CA PRO A 144 12.95 -4.70 1.66
C PRO A 144 12.19 -5.45 2.78
N GLU A 145 11.49 -4.74 3.65
CA GLU A 145 10.66 -5.39 4.69
C GLU A 145 9.45 -6.15 4.10
N LEU A 146 8.90 -5.67 2.99
CA LEU A 146 7.85 -6.40 2.27
C LEU A 146 8.40 -7.67 1.64
N ASP A 147 9.58 -7.61 1.02
CA ASP A 147 10.24 -8.77 0.41
C ASP A 147 10.52 -9.85 1.45
N ASP A 148 11.09 -9.48 2.61
CA ASP A 148 11.31 -10.39 3.73
C ASP A 148 10.00 -11.02 4.22
N LEU A 149 8.93 -10.24 4.31
CA LEU A 149 7.62 -10.71 4.74
C LEU A 149 6.99 -11.67 3.72
N ILE A 150 7.11 -11.36 2.42
CA ILE A 150 6.62 -12.22 1.33
C ILE A 150 7.30 -13.58 1.39
N VAL A 151 8.64 -13.61 1.42
CA VAL A 151 9.42 -14.87 1.49
C VAL A 151 8.98 -15.69 2.68
N LYS A 152 8.93 -15.09 3.86
CA LYS A 152 8.52 -15.78 5.09
C LYS A 152 7.11 -16.36 5.00
N LYS A 153 6.14 -15.55 4.56
CA LYS A 153 4.72 -15.97 4.50
C LYS A 153 4.45 -16.97 3.40
N LEU A 154 5.13 -16.84 2.27
CA LEU A 154 5.05 -17.80 1.18
C LEU A 154 5.53 -19.17 1.62
N GLU A 155 6.71 -19.23 2.22
CA GLU A 155 7.29 -20.47 2.74
C GLU A 155 6.40 -21.13 3.82
N GLU A 156 5.93 -20.35 4.81
CA GLU A 156 5.02 -20.81 5.86
C GLU A 156 3.75 -21.44 5.27
N LYS A 157 3.12 -20.76 4.30
CA LYS A 157 1.86 -21.19 3.69
C LYS A 157 2.03 -22.42 2.80
N LEU A 158 3.08 -22.46 1.99
CA LEU A 158 3.36 -23.63 1.13
C LEU A 158 3.67 -24.87 1.96
N LYS A 159 4.44 -24.75 3.04
CA LYS A 159 4.67 -25.85 3.99
C LYS A 159 3.36 -26.33 4.63
N GLN A 160 2.51 -25.42 5.05
CA GLN A 160 1.20 -25.77 5.63
C GLN A 160 0.33 -26.54 4.64
N ILE A 161 0.26 -26.10 3.38
CA ILE A 161 -0.53 -26.77 2.33
C ILE A 161 0.06 -28.16 1.99
N SER A 162 1.39 -28.29 1.95
CA SER A 162 2.06 -29.57 1.63
C SER A 162 1.86 -30.66 2.70
N GLN A 163 1.45 -30.27 3.91
CA GLN A 163 1.25 -31.18 5.05
C GLN A 163 -0.26 -31.50 5.28
N SER A 164 -1.13 -30.92 4.49
CA SER A 164 -2.60 -31.11 4.58
C SER A 164 -3.08 -32.17 3.61
#